data_c9acef72cca8f41e2a81ec8705363bb8
#
_entry.id   c9acef72cca8f41e2a81ec8705363bb8
#
_cell.length_a   1.000
_cell.length_b   1.000
_cell.length_c   1.000
_cell.angle_alpha   90.00
_cell.angle_beta   90.00
_cell.angle_gamma   90.00
#
_symmetry.space_group_name_H-M   'P 1'
#
loop_
_entity.id
_entity.type
_entity.pdbx_description
1 polymer ?
#
loop_
_entity_poly.entity_id
_entity_poly.type
_entity_poly.pdbx_seq_one_letter_code
_entity_poly.pdbx_strand_id
1 'polypeptide(L)'
;MAGPLRSLSETLMSLIPDDIREYFRDVEDHLSHVAERINTFDEMLSTLIAAALAEAANRQNQDMRKISAWAAIALVPTAIAGIYGMNFTNMPELEWKFGYPMAVLAIIIVCSLLYLALRRKRWL
;
A
#
# COMPACT_ATOMS: atom_id res chain seq x y z
N MET A 1 -21.85 28.50 0.24
CA MET A 1 -22.82 29.23 -0.66
C MET A 1 -24.19 29.53 -0.02
N ALA A 2 -24.35 29.40 1.28
CA ALA A 2 -25.63 29.73 1.97
C ALA A 2 -25.77 31.20 2.42
N GLY A 3 -24.72 32.02 2.23
CA GLY A 3 -24.72 33.42 2.68
C GLY A 3 -25.75 34.34 2.04
N PRO A 4 -25.96 34.32 0.71
CA PRO A 4 -26.92 35.24 0.06
C PRO A 4 -28.37 34.88 0.35
N LEU A 5 -28.72 33.63 0.55
CA LEU A 5 -30.08 33.19 0.89
C LEU A 5 -30.45 33.58 2.33
N ARG A 6 -29.50 33.52 3.24
CA ARG A 6 -29.70 33.92 4.64
C ARG A 6 -29.88 35.42 4.80
N SER A 7 -29.09 36.23 4.10
CA SER A 7 -29.26 37.69 4.10
C SER A 7 -30.55 38.15 3.41
N LEU A 8 -31.01 37.45 2.37
CA LEU A 8 -32.33 37.68 1.74
C LEU A 8 -33.48 37.30 2.67
N SER A 9 -33.35 36.17 3.40
CA SER A 9 -34.40 35.76 4.36
C SER A 9 -34.53 36.76 5.53
N GLU A 10 -33.40 37.28 6.05
CA GLU A 10 -33.41 38.23 7.16
C GLU A 10 -33.92 39.62 6.75
N THR A 11 -33.62 40.11 5.54
CA THR A 11 -34.01 41.43 5.05
C THR A 11 -35.44 41.46 4.54
N LEU A 12 -35.93 40.34 3.97
CA LEU A 12 -37.30 40.23 3.46
C LEU A 12 -38.31 39.69 4.47
N MET A 13 -37.84 39.20 5.63
CA MET A 13 -38.69 38.59 6.65
C MET A 13 -39.78 39.53 7.21
N SER A 14 -39.58 40.84 7.13
CA SER A 14 -40.59 41.83 7.56
C SER A 14 -41.72 42.06 6.54
N LEU A 15 -41.56 41.62 5.29
CA LEU A 15 -42.47 41.82 4.18
C LEU A 15 -43.24 40.56 3.76
N ILE A 16 -42.91 39.41 4.33
CA ILE A 16 -43.50 38.12 3.97
C ILE A 16 -44.58 37.73 4.97
N PRO A 17 -45.77 37.29 4.53
CA PRO A 17 -46.81 36.75 5.41
C PRO A 17 -46.29 35.56 6.24
N ASP A 18 -46.81 35.41 7.48
CA ASP A 18 -46.32 34.41 8.43
C ASP A 18 -46.44 32.96 7.91
N ASP A 19 -47.46 32.64 7.14
CA ASP A 19 -47.70 31.33 6.50
C ASP A 19 -46.53 30.93 5.53
N ILE A 20 -45.99 31.93 4.82
CA ILE A 20 -44.90 31.71 3.87
C ILE A 20 -43.57 31.60 4.61
N ARG A 21 -43.40 32.28 5.74
CA ARG A 21 -42.22 32.25 6.59
C ARG A 21 -42.00 30.87 7.21
N GLU A 22 -43.07 30.19 7.62
CA GLU A 22 -43.01 28.83 8.14
C GLU A 22 -42.54 27.82 7.06
N TYR A 23 -43.03 27.96 5.83
CA TYR A 23 -42.63 27.16 4.69
C TYR A 23 -41.14 27.36 4.33
N PHE A 24 -40.65 28.60 4.35
CA PHE A 24 -39.23 28.86 4.10
C PHE A 24 -38.32 28.27 5.18
N ARG A 25 -38.73 28.25 6.44
CA ARG A 25 -38.01 27.61 7.52
C ARG A 25 -37.92 26.09 7.34
N ASP A 26 -39.02 25.47 6.95
CA ASP A 26 -39.06 24.02 6.68
C ASP A 26 -38.12 23.64 5.52
N VAL A 27 -38.09 24.44 4.46
CA VAL A 27 -37.18 24.28 3.33
C VAL A 27 -35.69 24.47 3.75
N GLU A 28 -35.39 25.46 4.59
CA GLU A 28 -34.03 25.71 5.10
C GLU A 28 -33.57 24.55 5.97
N ASP A 29 -34.41 24.01 6.84
CA ASP A 29 -34.09 22.83 7.67
C ASP A 29 -33.86 21.59 6.78
N HIS A 30 -34.68 21.36 5.77
CA HIS A 30 -34.49 20.28 4.82
C HIS A 30 -33.15 20.40 4.04
N LEU A 31 -32.85 21.62 3.56
CA LEU A 31 -31.60 21.89 2.85
C LEU A 31 -30.37 21.68 3.76
N SER A 32 -30.43 22.09 5.01
CA SER A 32 -29.35 21.88 5.98
C SER A 32 -29.14 20.41 6.25
N HIS A 33 -30.20 19.63 6.44
CA HIS A 33 -30.12 18.18 6.59
C HIS A 33 -29.52 17.46 5.36
N VAL A 34 -29.92 17.89 4.15
CA VAL A 34 -29.37 17.34 2.91
C VAL A 34 -27.87 17.67 2.79
N ALA A 35 -27.48 18.91 3.09
CA ALA A 35 -26.07 19.32 3.06
C ALA A 35 -25.21 18.54 4.07
N GLU A 36 -25.73 18.32 5.28
CA GLU A 36 -25.06 17.51 6.29
C GLU A 36 -24.88 16.05 5.84
N ARG A 37 -25.91 15.45 5.24
CA ARG A 37 -25.82 14.09 4.68
C ARG A 37 -24.80 13.99 3.55
N ILE A 38 -24.74 14.98 2.67
CA ILE A 38 -23.75 15.03 1.59
C ILE A 38 -22.34 15.06 2.18
N ASN A 39 -22.08 15.92 3.16
CA ASN A 39 -20.78 15.99 3.83
C ASN A 39 -20.40 14.66 4.50
N THR A 40 -21.37 14.01 5.16
CA THR A 40 -21.16 12.69 5.77
C THR A 40 -20.81 11.63 4.72
N PHE A 41 -21.47 11.65 3.56
CA PHE A 41 -21.13 10.73 2.46
C PHE A 41 -19.75 11.00 1.88
N ASP A 42 -19.33 12.25 1.73
CA ASP A 42 -18.00 12.63 1.27
C ASP A 42 -16.91 12.15 2.24
N GLU A 43 -17.12 12.29 3.54
CA GLU A 43 -16.21 11.77 4.56
C GLU A 43 -16.13 10.24 4.53
N MET A 44 -17.27 9.56 4.42
CA MET A 44 -17.32 8.10 4.29
C MET A 44 -16.60 7.63 3.02
N LEU A 45 -16.84 8.27 1.89
CA LEU A 45 -16.22 7.94 0.61
C LEU A 45 -14.71 8.13 0.68
N SER A 46 -14.25 9.25 1.24
CA SER A 46 -12.83 9.53 1.44
C SER A 46 -12.15 8.47 2.31
N THR A 47 -12.82 8.05 3.39
CA THR A 47 -12.34 7.00 4.29
C THR A 47 -12.25 5.65 3.58
N LEU A 48 -13.26 5.29 2.78
CA LEU A 48 -13.27 4.04 2.00
C LEU A 48 -12.16 4.02 0.95
N ILE A 49 -11.95 5.15 0.25
CA ILE A 49 -10.86 5.29 -0.72
C ILE A 49 -9.50 5.14 -0.03
N ALA A 50 -9.31 5.82 1.11
CA ALA A 50 -8.06 5.70 1.88
C ALA A 50 -7.81 4.26 2.35
N ALA A 51 -8.83 3.56 2.82
CA ALA A 51 -8.74 2.16 3.22
C ALA A 51 -8.39 1.24 2.03
N ALA A 52 -9.01 1.45 0.87
CA ALA A 52 -8.73 0.68 -0.34
C ALA A 52 -7.29 0.90 -0.84
N LEU A 53 -6.79 2.15 -0.81
CA LEU A 53 -5.41 2.47 -1.17
C LEU A 53 -4.41 1.86 -0.19
N ALA A 54 -4.70 1.90 1.12
CA ALA A 54 -3.87 1.27 2.14
C ALA A 54 -3.79 -0.26 1.95
N GLU A 55 -4.90 -0.91 1.63
CA GLU A 55 -4.94 -2.34 1.33
C GLU A 55 -4.13 -2.68 0.07
N ALA A 56 -4.28 -1.89 -1.01
CA ALA A 56 -3.51 -2.07 -2.23
C ALA A 56 -2.01 -1.90 -1.98
N ALA A 57 -1.60 -0.88 -1.22
CA ALA A 57 -0.21 -0.65 -0.83
C ALA A 57 0.36 -1.80 0.02
N ASN A 58 -0.46 -2.36 0.92
CA ASN A 58 -0.05 -3.50 1.74
C ASN A 58 0.18 -4.76 0.90
N ARG A 59 -0.71 -5.05 -0.05
CA ARG A 59 -0.53 -6.16 -1.02
C ARG A 59 0.73 -5.97 -1.85
N GLN A 60 0.94 -4.77 -2.39
CA GLN A 60 2.15 -4.45 -3.14
C GLN A 60 3.43 -4.66 -2.31
N ASN A 61 3.43 -4.24 -1.04
CA ASN A 61 4.56 -4.48 -0.12
C ASN A 61 4.82 -5.97 0.11
N GLN A 62 3.76 -6.78 0.24
CA GLN A 62 3.90 -8.23 0.39
C GLN A 62 4.51 -8.86 -0.87
N ASP A 63 4.06 -8.47 -2.05
CA ASP A 63 4.61 -8.99 -3.31
C ASP A 63 6.06 -8.56 -3.53
N MET A 64 6.41 -7.31 -3.20
CA MET A 64 7.79 -6.83 -3.23
C MET A 64 8.70 -7.61 -2.28
N ARG A 65 8.22 -7.97 -1.08
CA ARG A 65 8.99 -8.83 -0.15
C ARG A 65 9.23 -10.21 -0.74
N LYS A 66 8.22 -10.85 -1.36
CA LYS A 66 8.36 -12.15 -2.01
C LYS A 66 9.36 -12.09 -3.16
N ILE A 67 9.23 -11.11 -4.05
CA ILE A 67 10.15 -10.92 -5.18
C ILE A 67 11.59 -10.73 -4.67
N SER A 68 11.79 -9.86 -3.66
CA SER A 68 13.10 -9.61 -3.07
C SER A 68 13.69 -10.87 -2.42
N ALA A 69 12.86 -11.67 -1.76
CA ALA A 69 13.27 -12.92 -1.14
C ALA A 69 13.75 -13.94 -2.19
N TRP A 70 13.01 -14.13 -3.28
CA TRP A 70 13.41 -15.02 -4.37
C TRP A 70 14.65 -14.51 -5.11
N ALA A 71 14.74 -13.19 -5.35
CA ALA A 71 15.94 -12.59 -5.93
C ALA A 71 17.17 -12.80 -5.06
N ALA A 72 17.06 -12.66 -3.74
CA ALA A 72 18.17 -12.91 -2.81
C ALA A 72 18.62 -14.38 -2.83
N ILE A 73 17.68 -15.33 -2.90
CA ILE A 73 18.01 -16.76 -2.99
C ILE A 73 18.71 -17.08 -4.32
N ALA A 74 18.26 -16.50 -5.43
CA ALA A 74 18.85 -16.72 -6.75
C ALA A 74 20.25 -16.07 -6.91
N LEU A 75 20.49 -14.98 -6.19
CA LEU A 75 21.77 -14.24 -6.24
C LEU A 75 22.93 -15.06 -5.70
N VAL A 76 22.72 -15.89 -4.67
CA VAL A 76 23.77 -16.67 -4.01
C VAL A 76 24.47 -17.65 -4.98
N PRO A 77 23.74 -18.56 -5.67
CA PRO A 77 24.38 -19.45 -6.62
C PRO A 77 25.00 -18.69 -7.80
N THR A 78 24.38 -17.63 -8.24
CA THR A 78 24.89 -16.79 -9.34
C THR A 78 26.22 -16.14 -8.97
N ALA A 79 26.33 -15.58 -7.76
CA ALA A 79 27.58 -14.98 -7.27
C ALA A 79 28.71 -16.02 -7.14
N ILE A 80 28.40 -17.17 -6.55
CA ILE A 80 29.39 -18.26 -6.40
C ILE A 80 29.84 -18.78 -7.76
N ALA A 81 28.90 -19.07 -8.67
CA ALA A 81 29.23 -19.52 -10.02
C ALA A 81 30.01 -18.45 -10.80
N GLY A 82 29.71 -17.16 -10.60
CA GLY A 82 30.45 -16.05 -11.18
C GLY A 82 31.91 -16.00 -10.72
N ILE A 83 32.16 -16.19 -9.43
CA ILE A 83 33.53 -16.21 -8.88
C ILE A 83 34.30 -17.41 -9.44
N TYR A 84 33.70 -18.59 -9.43
CA TYR A 84 34.36 -19.79 -9.99
C TYR A 84 34.47 -19.81 -11.52
N GLY A 85 33.64 -18.98 -12.21
CA GLY A 85 33.72 -18.77 -13.65
C GLY A 85 34.78 -17.76 -14.09
N MET A 86 35.46 -17.10 -13.13
CA MET A 86 36.58 -16.20 -13.44
C MET A 86 37.82 -17.01 -13.79
N ASN A 87 38.49 -16.67 -14.89
CA ASN A 87 39.69 -17.34 -15.36
C ASN A 87 40.96 -16.88 -14.59
N PHE A 88 40.98 -17.03 -13.30
CA PHE A 88 42.19 -16.80 -12.50
C PHE A 88 43.10 -18.00 -12.59
N THR A 89 44.42 -17.77 -12.81
CA THR A 89 45.43 -18.81 -12.90
C THR A 89 45.80 -19.43 -11.54
N ASN A 90 45.35 -18.87 -10.43
CA ASN A 90 45.75 -19.27 -9.08
C ASN A 90 44.51 -19.53 -8.22
N MET A 91 43.74 -20.58 -8.54
CA MET A 91 42.60 -21.05 -7.74
C MET A 91 42.88 -22.49 -7.27
N PRO A 92 43.46 -22.66 -6.07
CA PRO A 92 43.82 -23.99 -5.56
C PRO A 92 42.62 -24.91 -5.35
N GLU A 93 41.41 -24.32 -5.17
CA GLU A 93 40.18 -25.08 -4.97
C GLU A 93 39.73 -25.83 -6.24
N LEU A 94 40.11 -25.34 -7.44
CA LEU A 94 39.76 -25.96 -8.74
C LEU A 94 40.59 -27.22 -9.02
N GLU A 95 41.79 -27.30 -8.46
CA GLU A 95 42.66 -28.49 -8.60
C GLU A 95 42.30 -29.60 -7.61
N TRP A 96 41.47 -29.29 -6.60
CA TRP A 96 41.09 -30.25 -5.58
C TRP A 96 39.91 -31.12 -6.03
N LYS A 97 40.05 -32.46 -5.94
CA LYS A 97 39.02 -33.41 -6.36
C LYS A 97 37.66 -33.20 -5.70
N PHE A 98 37.64 -32.62 -4.51
CA PHE A 98 36.42 -32.31 -3.75
C PHE A 98 35.98 -30.86 -3.88
N GLY A 99 36.67 -29.99 -4.63
CA GLY A 99 36.33 -28.57 -4.77
C GLY A 99 34.96 -28.36 -5.34
N TYR A 100 34.61 -29.01 -6.44
CA TYR A 100 33.28 -28.90 -7.05
C TYR A 100 32.15 -29.42 -6.14
N PRO A 101 32.18 -30.65 -5.57
CA PRO A 101 31.11 -31.09 -4.69
C PRO A 101 30.98 -30.23 -3.42
N MET A 102 32.06 -29.67 -2.88
CA MET A 102 32.02 -28.76 -1.75
C MET A 102 31.36 -27.40 -2.11
N ALA A 103 31.68 -26.85 -3.27
CA ALA A 103 31.06 -25.62 -3.75
C ALA A 103 29.53 -25.79 -3.92
N VAL A 104 29.10 -26.91 -4.53
CA VAL A 104 27.67 -27.22 -4.68
C VAL A 104 26.98 -27.41 -3.31
N LEU A 105 27.65 -28.12 -2.38
CA LEU A 105 27.13 -28.30 -1.03
C LEU A 105 27.00 -26.97 -0.29
N ALA A 106 27.99 -26.11 -0.40
CA ALA A 106 27.95 -24.76 0.20
C ALA A 106 26.77 -23.92 -0.35
N ILE A 107 26.54 -23.95 -1.67
CA ILE A 107 25.41 -23.28 -2.30
C ILE A 107 24.08 -23.81 -1.70
N ILE A 108 23.92 -25.12 -1.62
CA ILE A 108 22.69 -25.75 -1.08
C ILE A 108 22.49 -25.34 0.38
N ILE A 109 23.51 -25.36 1.20
CA ILE A 109 23.44 -24.99 2.62
C ILE A 109 23.04 -23.52 2.75
N VAL A 110 23.74 -22.63 2.06
CA VAL A 110 23.46 -21.17 2.16
C VAL A 110 22.06 -20.85 1.66
N CYS A 111 21.66 -21.41 0.50
CA CYS A 111 20.29 -21.21 -0.02
C CYS A 111 19.23 -21.76 0.94
N SER A 112 19.48 -22.93 1.55
CA SER A 112 18.54 -23.53 2.51
C SER A 112 18.43 -22.69 3.79
N LEU A 113 19.53 -22.21 4.33
CA LEU A 113 19.53 -21.33 5.49
C LEU A 113 18.83 -20.00 5.20
N LEU A 114 19.09 -19.41 4.04
CA LEU A 114 18.46 -18.18 3.61
C LEU A 114 16.95 -18.38 3.43
N TYR A 115 16.53 -19.46 2.78
CA TYR A 115 15.12 -19.82 2.63
C TYR A 115 14.44 -19.98 3.99
N LEU A 116 15.03 -20.71 4.93
CA LEU A 116 14.48 -20.90 6.28
C LEU A 116 14.39 -19.58 7.06
N ALA A 117 15.40 -18.72 6.93
CA ALA A 117 15.41 -17.40 7.56
C ALA A 117 14.31 -16.49 7.01
N LEU A 118 14.14 -16.45 5.68
CA LEU A 118 13.09 -15.65 5.02
C LEU A 118 11.69 -16.17 5.32
N ARG A 119 11.51 -17.50 5.34
CA ARG A 119 10.25 -18.14 5.74
C ARG A 119 9.88 -17.83 7.19
N ARG A 120 10.86 -17.85 8.13
CA ARG A 120 10.61 -17.46 9.54
C ARG A 120 10.17 -16.00 9.68
N LYS A 121 10.66 -15.13 8.81
CA LYS A 121 10.28 -13.71 8.78
C LYS A 121 8.99 -13.43 8.00
N ARG A 122 8.29 -14.46 7.50
CA ARG A 122 7.06 -14.34 6.67
C ARG A 122 7.27 -13.51 5.40
N TRP A 123 8.44 -13.65 4.78
CA TRP A 123 8.73 -13.02 3.48
C TRP A 123 8.42 -13.98 2.32
N LEU A 124 8.32 -15.27 2.62
CA LEU A 124 7.93 -16.37 1.72
C LEU A 124 6.73 -17.11 2.28
#